data_9b5e8c747027db2ddd25ab04751ef29b
#
_entry.id   9b5e8c747027db2ddd25ab04751ef29b
#
_cell.length_a   1.000
_cell.length_b   1.000
_cell.length_c   1.000
_cell.angle_alpha   90.00
_cell.angle_beta   90.00
_cell.angle_gamma   90.00
#
_symmetry.space_group_name_H-M   'P 1'
#
loop_
_entity.id
_entity.type
_entity.pdbx_description
1 polymer ?
#
loop_
_entity_poly.entity_id
_entity_poly.type
_entity_poly.pdbx_seq_one_letter_code
_entity_poly.pdbx_strand_id
1 'polypeptide(L)'
;MARGANRMNRQKWLGVLAALAVTLGAFVALGFGLLCACPPQMQRARWTEEKANAWYAQQPWLVGSNYIPKSAINQLEMWQAETFDPQEIDKELGWAEGMGMNTMRVFLHDLLWQQDAAGFQKRIDQFLTIAAKHHIRPVFVLFDSCWDPYPDLGLQHPPIPGVHNSGWVQSPGAKALEDESQYPRLKAYIEGVVGAFAKDDRILAWDVWNEPGSDNGGSYSRVELKDKRAYVMKLLPQVFAWARAANPTQPLTSGVCCVDTAPDDSHLGELEKTQLRESDVITFHNYSWPEYFKAEIGWLKKYGRPVICTEYMARAVGSTFDTILPIAKEEKVGAINWGFVEGKTQTIYPWESWQHPYIESQPPVWFHDILHPDGTPYRKAEVDLIRRLTGKS
;
A
#
# COMPACT_ATOMS: atom_id res chain seq x y z
N MET A 1 -53.50 81.25 14.02
CA MET A 1 -52.38 82.12 14.49
C MET A 1 -51.30 81.31 15.09
N ALA A 2 -50.14 81.42 14.49
CA ALA A 2 -48.77 81.51 14.95
C ALA A 2 -48.17 80.21 15.63
N ARG A 3 -47.36 79.48 14.93
CA ARG A 3 -45.90 79.53 14.73
C ARG A 3 -45.05 79.61 16.03
N GLY A 4 -44.36 78.60 16.36
CA GLY A 4 -43.27 78.56 17.32
C GLY A 4 -42.50 77.20 17.25
N ALA A 5 -41.63 77.12 16.27
CA ALA A 5 -40.82 75.92 16.06
C ALA A 5 -39.67 75.88 17.07
N ASN A 6 -39.49 74.82 17.72
CA ASN A 6 -38.34 74.56 18.62
C ASN A 6 -37.17 73.89 17.83
N ARG A 7 -36.21 74.73 17.52
CA ARG A 7 -34.93 74.38 16.89
C ARG A 7 -33.90 74.00 17.98
N MET A 8 -34.10 72.90 18.64
CA MET A 8 -33.09 72.41 19.60
C MET A 8 -33.24 70.91 19.80
N ASN A 9 -32.58 70.15 18.97
CA ASN A 9 -32.16 68.78 19.34
C ASN A 9 -31.43 67.98 18.20
N ARG A 10 -30.96 68.65 17.16
CA ARG A 10 -30.21 67.95 16.10
C ARG A 10 -28.69 67.75 16.41
N GLN A 11 -28.11 68.55 17.30
CA GLN A 11 -26.66 68.45 17.60
C GLN A 11 -26.29 67.41 18.70
N LYS A 12 -27.26 67.04 19.54
CA LYS A 12 -26.98 66.02 20.60
C LYS A 12 -27.02 64.59 20.13
N TRP A 13 -27.70 64.30 19.00
CA TRP A 13 -27.74 62.95 18.46
C TRP A 13 -26.60 62.57 17.54
N LEU A 14 -25.89 63.52 16.96
CA LEU A 14 -24.70 63.30 16.15
C LEU A 14 -23.48 62.87 16.95
N GLY A 15 -23.42 63.28 18.21
CA GLY A 15 -22.33 62.92 19.13
C GLY A 15 -22.43 61.48 19.68
N VAL A 16 -23.66 60.99 19.84
CA VAL A 16 -23.89 59.64 20.37
C VAL A 16 -23.72 58.57 19.27
N LEU A 17 -24.05 58.87 18.02
CA LEU A 17 -23.88 57.98 16.88
C LEU A 17 -22.38 57.89 16.48
N ALA A 18 -21.59 58.95 16.66
CA ALA A 18 -20.17 58.90 16.38
C ALA A 18 -19.40 58.08 17.43
N ALA A 19 -19.82 58.12 18.72
CA ALA A 19 -19.20 57.34 19.78
C ALA A 19 -19.53 55.83 19.68
N LEU A 20 -20.71 55.47 19.19
CA LEU A 20 -21.12 54.07 18.95
C LEU A 20 -20.45 53.45 17.69
N ALA A 21 -20.16 54.25 16.67
CA ALA A 21 -19.46 53.79 15.46
C ALA A 21 -17.97 53.51 15.72
N VAL A 22 -17.32 54.26 16.61
CA VAL A 22 -15.90 54.05 16.96
C VAL A 22 -15.72 52.84 17.89
N THR A 23 -16.68 52.55 18.77
CA THR A 23 -16.63 51.35 19.63
C THR A 23 -16.95 50.07 18.90
N LEU A 24 -17.85 50.04 17.89
CA LEU A 24 -18.09 48.89 17.06
C LEU A 24 -16.92 48.59 16.07
N GLY A 25 -16.28 49.64 15.56
CA GLY A 25 -15.09 49.48 14.69
C GLY A 25 -13.87 48.88 15.42
N ALA A 26 -13.69 49.19 16.72
CA ALA A 26 -12.62 48.64 17.52
C ALA A 26 -12.82 47.17 17.92
N PHE A 27 -14.06 46.71 18.09
CA PHE A 27 -14.38 45.30 18.36
C PHE A 27 -14.33 44.40 17.13
N VAL A 28 -14.57 44.92 15.91
CA VAL A 28 -14.43 44.16 14.66
C VAL A 28 -12.96 44.03 14.26
N ALA A 29 -12.10 45.00 14.59
CA ALA A 29 -10.66 44.92 14.31
C ALA A 29 -9.88 43.96 15.27
N LEU A 30 -10.42 43.70 16.47
CA LEU A 30 -9.81 42.79 17.45
C LEU A 30 -10.33 41.34 17.30
N GLY A 31 -11.40 41.09 16.52
CA GLY A 31 -11.95 39.75 16.26
C GLY A 31 -11.30 38.99 15.11
N PHE A 32 -10.48 39.61 14.27
CA PHE A 32 -9.79 38.99 13.14
C PHE A 32 -8.34 38.58 13.42
N GLY A 33 -7.87 38.68 14.64
CA GLY A 33 -6.48 38.47 15.03
C GLY A 33 -6.17 37.13 15.73
N LEU A 34 -7.16 36.22 15.88
CA LEU A 34 -6.98 34.87 16.44
C LEU A 34 -7.47 33.80 15.48
N LEU A 35 -6.99 33.86 14.25
CA LEU A 35 -6.77 32.60 13.51
C LEU A 35 -5.65 31.90 14.28
N CYS A 36 -6.02 30.92 15.13
CA CYS A 36 -5.06 29.96 15.66
C CYS A 36 -4.32 29.38 14.45
N ALA A 37 -3.14 29.93 14.15
CA ALA A 37 -2.17 29.21 13.35
C ALA A 37 -1.85 27.97 14.17
N CYS A 38 -2.48 26.84 13.83
CA CYS A 38 -2.00 25.55 14.30
C CYS A 38 -0.49 25.56 14.06
N PRO A 39 0.33 25.27 15.07
CA PRO A 39 1.77 25.16 14.84
C PRO A 39 1.95 24.17 13.68
N PRO A 40 2.89 24.41 12.75
CA PRO A 40 3.15 23.49 11.67
C PRO A 40 3.33 22.10 12.29
N GLN A 41 2.45 21.18 11.89
CA GLN A 41 2.50 19.82 12.41
C GLN A 41 3.86 19.27 11.98
N MET A 42 4.75 19.07 12.95
CA MET A 42 6.11 18.61 12.65
C MET A 42 5.98 17.26 11.93
N GLN A 43 6.39 17.24 10.67
CA GLN A 43 6.42 16.02 9.88
C GLN A 43 7.24 14.95 10.60
N ARG A 44 6.68 13.75 10.74
CA ARG A 44 7.40 12.63 11.34
C ARG A 44 8.70 12.35 10.57
N ALA A 45 9.82 12.34 11.26
CA ALA A 45 11.08 11.92 10.67
C ALA A 45 11.06 10.40 10.34
N ARG A 46 11.94 9.95 9.45
CA ARG A 46 12.28 8.53 9.31
C ARG A 46 12.64 7.96 10.68
N TRP A 47 12.22 6.74 10.96
CA TRP A 47 12.60 6.10 12.22
C TRP A 47 14.11 5.91 12.31
N THR A 48 14.67 6.02 13.53
CA THR A 48 16.03 5.58 13.79
C THR A 48 16.13 4.05 13.67
N GLU A 49 17.31 3.53 13.53
CA GLU A 49 17.56 2.08 13.49
C GLU A 49 17.09 1.40 14.78
N GLU A 50 17.36 2.03 15.93
CA GLU A 50 16.95 1.53 17.25
C GLU A 50 15.42 1.42 17.33
N LYS A 51 14.70 2.45 16.86
CA LYS A 51 13.24 2.41 16.88
C LYS A 51 12.68 1.34 15.97
N ALA A 52 13.24 1.18 14.76
CA ALA A 52 12.81 0.17 13.81
C ALA A 52 13.06 -1.24 14.35
N ASN A 53 14.24 -1.49 14.92
CA ASN A 53 14.59 -2.77 15.52
C ASN A 53 13.76 -3.08 16.77
N ALA A 54 13.52 -2.08 17.64
CA ALA A 54 12.66 -2.24 18.81
C ALA A 54 11.21 -2.58 18.43
N TRP A 55 10.68 -1.95 17.36
CA TRP A 55 9.36 -2.28 16.83
C TRP A 55 9.31 -3.71 16.29
N TYR A 56 10.31 -4.12 15.51
CA TYR A 56 10.34 -5.46 14.90
C TYR A 56 10.50 -6.56 15.95
N ALA A 57 11.28 -6.33 17.00
CA ALA A 57 11.49 -7.26 18.11
C ALA A 57 10.19 -7.57 18.89
N GLN A 58 9.17 -6.71 18.78
CA GLN A 58 7.86 -6.92 19.40
C GLN A 58 6.92 -7.73 18.50
N GLN A 59 7.28 -7.96 17.23
CA GLN A 59 6.44 -8.72 16.31
C GLN A 59 6.71 -10.22 16.46
N PRO A 60 5.69 -11.07 16.31
CA PRO A 60 5.92 -12.48 16.02
C PRO A 60 6.67 -12.61 14.70
N TRP A 61 7.22 -13.79 14.40
CA TRP A 61 7.73 -14.01 13.05
C TRP A 61 6.62 -13.79 12.03
N LEU A 62 6.81 -12.80 11.15
CA LEU A 62 5.82 -12.38 10.17
C LEU A 62 5.78 -13.37 9.00
N VAL A 63 4.62 -13.99 8.82
CA VAL A 63 4.35 -14.92 7.70
C VAL A 63 3.00 -14.61 7.11
N GLY A 64 2.93 -14.51 5.80
CA GLY A 64 1.70 -14.18 5.11
C GLY A 64 1.78 -14.31 3.61
N SER A 65 0.79 -13.74 2.93
CA SER A 65 0.70 -13.69 1.48
C SER A 65 0.32 -12.29 1.00
N ASN A 66 0.70 -11.96 -0.22
CA ASN A 66 0.04 -10.89 -0.96
C ASN A 66 -1.39 -11.35 -1.23
N TYR A 67 -2.36 -10.51 -0.90
CA TYR A 67 -3.76 -10.91 -0.84
C TYR A 67 -4.66 -10.03 -1.69
N ILE A 68 -5.47 -10.71 -2.45
CA ILE A 68 -6.65 -10.22 -3.12
C ILE A 68 -7.68 -11.36 -3.09
N PRO A 69 -8.98 -11.11 -2.81
CA PRO A 69 -9.97 -12.18 -2.82
C PRO A 69 -10.10 -12.79 -4.23
N LYS A 70 -10.31 -14.10 -4.31
CA LYS A 70 -10.45 -14.82 -5.60
C LYS A 70 -11.51 -14.25 -6.54
N SER A 71 -12.48 -13.52 -5.97
CA SER A 71 -13.57 -12.87 -6.71
C SER A 71 -13.15 -11.58 -7.42
N ALA A 72 -11.99 -11.02 -7.09
CA ALA A 72 -11.49 -9.77 -7.67
C ALA A 72 -10.30 -10.00 -8.61
N ILE A 73 -10.29 -9.28 -9.74
CA ILE A 73 -9.20 -9.34 -10.72
C ILE A 73 -8.08 -8.35 -10.41
N ASN A 74 -8.41 -7.27 -9.70
CA ASN A 74 -7.48 -6.18 -9.35
C ASN A 74 -7.97 -5.41 -8.12
N GLN A 75 -7.19 -4.41 -7.71
CA GLN A 75 -7.46 -3.56 -6.57
C GLN A 75 -8.79 -2.80 -6.70
N LEU A 76 -9.16 -2.39 -7.92
CA LEU A 76 -10.43 -1.69 -8.14
C LEU A 76 -11.63 -2.60 -7.88
N GLU A 77 -11.63 -3.82 -8.44
CA GLU A 77 -12.70 -4.79 -8.19
C GLU A 77 -12.75 -5.22 -6.73
N MET A 78 -11.61 -5.34 -6.05
CA MET A 78 -11.58 -5.67 -4.63
C MET A 78 -12.27 -4.59 -3.76
N TRP A 79 -12.11 -3.31 -4.12
CA TRP A 79 -12.45 -2.23 -3.20
C TRP A 79 -13.63 -1.34 -3.62
N GLN A 80 -14.16 -1.43 -4.84
CA GLN A 80 -15.37 -0.71 -5.25
C GLN A 80 -16.58 -1.17 -4.44
N ALA A 81 -17.54 -0.26 -4.19
CA ALA A 81 -18.71 -0.55 -3.36
C ALA A 81 -19.56 -1.71 -3.90
N GLU A 82 -19.64 -1.81 -5.22
CA GLU A 82 -20.47 -2.78 -5.93
C GLU A 82 -19.89 -4.21 -5.91
N THR A 83 -18.56 -4.32 -5.67
CA THR A 83 -17.84 -5.59 -5.79
C THR A 83 -17.09 -6.00 -4.51
N PHE A 84 -17.06 -5.13 -3.50
CA PHE A 84 -16.47 -5.43 -2.20
C PHE A 84 -17.21 -6.59 -1.52
N ASP A 85 -16.49 -7.70 -1.31
CA ASP A 85 -17.07 -8.95 -0.75
C ASP A 85 -16.46 -9.28 0.62
N PRO A 86 -17.03 -8.74 1.72
CA PRO A 86 -16.53 -9.00 3.06
C PRO A 86 -16.72 -10.46 3.50
N GLN A 87 -17.65 -11.21 2.89
CA GLN A 87 -17.89 -12.61 3.25
C GLN A 87 -16.79 -13.50 2.66
N GLU A 88 -16.40 -13.28 1.42
CA GLU A 88 -15.28 -14.01 0.82
C GLU A 88 -13.96 -13.66 1.52
N ILE A 89 -13.75 -12.36 1.83
CA ILE A 89 -12.57 -11.91 2.59
C ILE A 89 -12.49 -12.62 3.96
N ASP A 90 -13.59 -12.67 4.70
CA ASP A 90 -13.65 -13.34 6.02
C ASP A 90 -13.30 -14.84 5.92
N LYS A 91 -13.84 -15.50 4.92
CA LYS A 91 -13.60 -16.92 4.67
C LYS A 91 -12.13 -17.20 4.31
N GLU A 92 -11.57 -16.43 3.38
CA GLU A 92 -10.19 -16.62 2.91
C GLU A 92 -9.16 -16.27 3.99
N LEU A 93 -9.37 -15.18 4.76
CA LEU A 93 -8.51 -14.85 5.89
C LEU A 93 -8.60 -15.90 7.02
N GLY A 94 -9.75 -16.57 7.18
CA GLY A 94 -9.87 -17.74 8.04
C GLY A 94 -8.99 -18.90 7.60
N TRP A 95 -8.84 -19.14 6.31
CA TRP A 95 -7.89 -20.15 5.81
C TRP A 95 -6.44 -19.79 6.11
N ALA A 96 -6.10 -18.51 5.95
CA ALA A 96 -4.77 -17.99 6.28
C ALA A 96 -4.43 -18.15 7.76
N GLU A 97 -5.36 -17.78 8.66
CA GLU A 97 -5.24 -18.02 10.09
C GLU A 97 -5.04 -19.50 10.40
N GLY A 98 -5.79 -20.39 9.71
CA GLY A 98 -5.66 -21.85 9.82
C GLY A 98 -4.27 -22.38 9.45
N MET A 99 -3.48 -21.63 8.68
CA MET A 99 -2.09 -21.92 8.36
C MET A 99 -1.08 -21.20 9.28
N GLY A 100 -1.57 -20.36 10.21
CA GLY A 100 -0.72 -19.57 11.10
C GLY A 100 -0.10 -18.33 10.45
N MET A 101 -0.65 -17.87 9.32
CA MET A 101 -0.32 -16.58 8.75
C MET A 101 -0.83 -15.46 9.65
N ASN A 102 -0.05 -14.40 9.85
CA ASN A 102 -0.36 -13.30 10.75
C ASN A 102 -0.27 -11.93 10.09
N THR A 103 0.05 -11.89 8.80
CA THR A 103 0.04 -10.69 7.99
C THR A 103 -0.45 -10.98 6.57
N MET A 104 -1.00 -9.97 5.91
CA MET A 104 -1.32 -9.96 4.49
C MET A 104 -0.85 -8.65 3.88
N ARG A 105 -0.26 -8.69 2.68
CA ARG A 105 0.07 -7.48 1.93
C ARG A 105 -1.05 -7.21 0.94
N VAL A 106 -1.68 -6.03 1.06
CA VAL A 106 -2.95 -5.72 0.41
C VAL A 106 -2.84 -4.37 -0.31
N PHE A 107 -3.23 -4.35 -1.58
CA PHE A 107 -3.05 -3.21 -2.45
C PHE A 107 -4.27 -2.30 -2.44
N LEU A 108 -4.04 -1.00 -2.28
CA LEU A 108 -5.03 0.07 -2.40
C LEU A 108 -4.91 0.76 -3.76
N HIS A 109 -5.81 1.69 -4.06
CA HIS A 109 -5.77 2.40 -5.35
C HIS A 109 -6.29 3.84 -5.22
N ASP A 110 -5.58 4.80 -5.82
CA ASP A 110 -5.87 6.24 -5.73
C ASP A 110 -7.22 6.65 -6.35
N LEU A 111 -7.67 5.95 -7.39
CA LEU A 111 -8.97 6.22 -8.01
C LEU A 111 -10.15 5.92 -7.09
N LEU A 112 -10.03 4.96 -6.18
CA LEU A 112 -11.07 4.65 -5.18
C LEU A 112 -11.27 5.80 -4.21
N TRP A 113 -10.19 6.45 -3.81
CA TRP A 113 -10.23 7.67 -3.01
C TRP A 113 -10.89 8.82 -3.77
N GLN A 114 -10.54 8.98 -5.03
CA GLN A 114 -11.14 10.00 -5.89
C GLN A 114 -12.64 9.77 -6.10
N GLN A 115 -13.06 8.51 -6.25
CA GLN A 115 -14.45 8.13 -6.48
C GLN A 115 -15.32 8.38 -5.24
N ASP A 116 -14.89 7.84 -4.09
CA ASP A 116 -15.66 7.86 -2.83
C ASP A 116 -14.72 7.66 -1.64
N ALA A 117 -14.05 8.72 -1.20
CA ALA A 117 -13.10 8.67 -0.11
C ALA A 117 -13.72 8.13 1.20
N ALA A 118 -14.93 8.55 1.54
CA ALA A 118 -15.60 8.14 2.78
C ALA A 118 -16.02 6.67 2.74
N GLY A 119 -16.58 6.21 1.63
CA GLY A 119 -16.93 4.80 1.44
C GLY A 119 -15.70 3.91 1.37
N PHE A 120 -14.63 4.37 0.72
CA PHE A 120 -13.38 3.62 0.67
C PHE A 120 -12.77 3.44 2.08
N GLN A 121 -12.74 4.50 2.91
CA GLN A 121 -12.31 4.39 4.30
C GLN A 121 -13.15 3.37 5.09
N LYS A 122 -14.48 3.37 4.91
CA LYS A 122 -15.36 2.40 5.57
C LYS A 122 -15.05 0.95 5.16
N ARG A 123 -14.76 0.71 3.88
CA ARG A 123 -14.40 -0.62 3.38
C ARG A 123 -13.03 -1.07 3.92
N ILE A 124 -12.05 -0.16 4.01
CA ILE A 124 -10.77 -0.44 4.68
C ILE A 124 -10.99 -0.79 6.16
N ASP A 125 -11.80 -0.02 6.89
CA ASP A 125 -12.09 -0.30 8.30
C ASP A 125 -12.81 -1.65 8.49
N GLN A 126 -13.73 -1.99 7.60
CA GLN A 126 -14.41 -3.30 7.59
C GLN A 126 -13.41 -4.44 7.32
N PHE A 127 -12.50 -4.26 6.34
CA PHE A 127 -11.41 -5.20 6.09
C PHE A 127 -10.51 -5.38 7.32
N LEU A 128 -10.11 -4.30 7.96
CA LEU A 128 -9.31 -4.33 9.19
C LEU A 128 -10.02 -5.05 10.33
N THR A 129 -11.34 -4.89 10.45
CA THR A 129 -12.14 -5.61 11.44
C THR A 129 -12.14 -7.12 11.18
N ILE A 130 -12.27 -7.52 9.91
CA ILE A 130 -12.20 -8.93 9.50
C ILE A 130 -10.79 -9.48 9.72
N ALA A 131 -9.77 -8.77 9.29
CA ALA A 131 -8.37 -9.20 9.44
C ALA A 131 -8.00 -9.37 10.93
N ALA A 132 -8.41 -8.44 11.80
CA ALA A 132 -8.18 -8.51 13.24
C ALA A 132 -8.89 -9.71 13.90
N LYS A 133 -10.10 -10.06 13.44
CA LYS A 133 -10.82 -11.28 13.86
C LYS A 133 -9.98 -12.54 13.61
N HIS A 134 -9.21 -12.56 12.54
CA HIS A 134 -8.30 -13.66 12.15
C HIS A 134 -6.85 -13.46 12.62
N HIS A 135 -6.60 -12.52 13.54
CA HIS A 135 -5.26 -12.21 14.07
C HIS A 135 -4.25 -11.79 12.99
N ILE A 136 -4.74 -11.21 11.89
CA ILE A 136 -3.95 -10.74 10.75
C ILE A 136 -3.83 -9.21 10.80
N ARG A 137 -2.61 -8.71 10.66
CA ARG A 137 -2.31 -7.28 10.54
C ARG A 137 -1.79 -6.99 9.14
N PRO A 138 -2.51 -6.26 8.28
CA PRO A 138 -2.10 -6.03 6.92
C PRO A 138 -0.92 -5.06 6.80
N VAL A 139 -0.11 -5.26 5.76
CA VAL A 139 0.74 -4.26 5.13
C VAL A 139 -0.04 -3.68 3.95
N PHE A 140 -0.45 -2.43 4.03
CA PHE A 140 -1.14 -1.79 2.90
C PHE A 140 -0.16 -1.18 1.92
N VAL A 141 -0.36 -1.49 0.63
CA VAL A 141 0.38 -0.91 -0.49
C VAL A 141 -0.41 0.27 -1.05
N LEU A 142 0.20 1.46 -1.08
CA LEU A 142 -0.47 2.69 -1.48
C LEU A 142 -0.43 2.91 -2.99
N PHE A 143 0.73 2.74 -3.61
CA PHE A 143 0.93 2.81 -5.06
C PHE A 143 1.57 1.54 -5.60
N ASP A 144 1.36 1.30 -6.89
CA ASP A 144 1.83 0.09 -7.58
C ASP A 144 2.19 0.42 -9.03
N SER A 145 3.34 -0.04 -9.49
CA SER A 145 3.79 0.16 -10.87
C SER A 145 3.63 -1.06 -11.77
N CYS A 146 2.97 -2.13 -11.27
CA CYS A 146 2.87 -3.37 -12.01
C CYS A 146 1.62 -3.45 -12.89
N TRP A 147 1.81 -4.01 -14.07
CA TRP A 147 0.89 -4.41 -15.11
C TRP A 147 0.23 -3.23 -15.84
N ASP A 148 -1.09 -3.20 -16.01
CA ASP A 148 -1.78 -2.25 -16.88
C ASP A 148 -1.63 -0.79 -16.40
N PRO A 149 -1.00 0.09 -17.20
CA PRO A 149 -0.79 1.50 -16.84
C PRO A 149 -2.03 2.39 -16.98
N TYR A 150 -3.17 1.84 -17.44
CA TYR A 150 -4.38 2.62 -17.71
C TYR A 150 -5.59 2.12 -16.91
N PRO A 151 -5.58 2.29 -15.56
CA PRO A 151 -6.70 1.89 -14.72
C PRO A 151 -7.96 2.69 -15.02
N ASP A 152 -9.11 2.02 -15.03
CA ASP A 152 -10.42 2.63 -15.14
C ASP A 152 -11.36 2.12 -14.04
N LEU A 153 -12.18 3.04 -13.47
CA LEU A 153 -13.22 2.68 -12.50
C LEU A 153 -14.39 1.96 -13.17
N GLY A 154 -15.19 1.29 -12.37
CA GLY A 154 -16.38 0.57 -12.80
C GLY A 154 -16.12 -0.91 -13.05
N LEU A 155 -16.91 -1.49 -13.95
CA LEU A 155 -16.81 -2.92 -14.27
C LEU A 155 -15.44 -3.24 -14.85
N GLN A 156 -14.72 -4.15 -14.18
CA GLN A 156 -13.44 -4.61 -14.67
C GLN A 156 -13.65 -5.68 -15.75
N HIS A 157 -12.74 -5.73 -16.73
CA HIS A 157 -12.80 -6.76 -17.75
C HIS A 157 -12.48 -8.16 -17.15
N PRO A 158 -12.99 -9.24 -17.74
CA PRO A 158 -12.60 -10.59 -17.32
C PRO A 158 -11.10 -10.82 -17.60
N PRO A 159 -10.46 -11.74 -16.85
CA PRO A 159 -9.08 -12.10 -17.12
C PRO A 159 -8.91 -12.66 -18.53
N ILE A 160 -7.75 -12.41 -19.14
CA ILE A 160 -7.38 -13.09 -20.38
C ILE A 160 -7.16 -14.57 -20.02
N PRO A 161 -7.88 -15.51 -20.63
CA PRO A 161 -7.78 -16.91 -20.23
C PRO A 161 -6.35 -17.45 -20.33
N GLY A 162 -5.88 -18.10 -19.27
CA GLY A 162 -4.56 -18.72 -19.24
C GLY A 162 -3.38 -17.76 -19.14
N VAL A 163 -3.62 -16.48 -18.80
CA VAL A 163 -2.58 -15.43 -18.70
C VAL A 163 -2.48 -14.91 -17.27
N HIS A 164 -1.26 -14.94 -16.75
CA HIS A 164 -0.91 -14.46 -15.42
C HIS A 164 -1.29 -13.00 -15.22
N ASN A 165 -2.06 -12.72 -14.18
CA ASN A 165 -2.36 -11.39 -13.63
C ASN A 165 -2.76 -10.34 -14.67
N SER A 166 -3.51 -10.78 -15.70
CA SER A 166 -3.80 -10.01 -16.91
C SER A 166 -4.76 -8.83 -16.72
N GLY A 167 -5.39 -8.70 -15.57
CA GLY A 167 -6.28 -7.58 -15.25
C GLY A 167 -5.81 -6.68 -14.12
N TRP A 168 -4.60 -6.91 -13.61
CA TRP A 168 -4.02 -6.07 -12.57
C TRP A 168 -3.65 -4.69 -13.11
N VAL A 169 -3.86 -3.63 -12.31
CA VAL A 169 -3.72 -2.24 -12.76
C VAL A 169 -2.76 -1.44 -11.88
N GLN A 170 -2.09 -0.47 -12.48
CA GLN A 170 -1.18 0.44 -11.77
C GLN A 170 -1.94 1.50 -10.97
N SER A 171 -1.35 1.93 -9.86
CA SER A 171 -1.73 3.10 -9.07
C SER A 171 -0.46 3.88 -8.67
N PRO A 172 -0.33 5.17 -9.04
CA PRO A 172 -1.18 5.86 -9.99
C PRO A 172 -0.97 5.32 -11.40
N GLY A 173 -2.01 5.41 -12.25
CA GLY A 173 -1.88 5.06 -13.66
C GLY A 173 -0.98 6.05 -14.40
N ALA A 174 -0.52 5.67 -15.60
CA ALA A 174 0.45 6.43 -16.40
C ALA A 174 0.06 7.90 -16.60
N LYS A 175 -1.21 8.17 -16.91
CA LYS A 175 -1.72 9.56 -17.10
C LYS A 175 -1.58 10.43 -15.84
N ALA A 176 -1.80 9.86 -14.67
CA ALA A 176 -1.67 10.60 -13.43
C ALA A 176 -0.22 10.72 -12.97
N LEU A 177 0.63 9.75 -13.33
CA LEU A 177 2.05 9.77 -13.02
C LEU A 177 2.81 10.84 -13.84
N GLU A 178 2.50 10.99 -15.13
CA GLU A 178 3.16 11.97 -16.00
C GLU A 178 2.68 13.41 -15.80
N ASP A 179 1.49 13.61 -15.25
CA ASP A 179 0.84 14.92 -15.07
C ASP A 179 0.98 15.43 -13.63
N GLU A 180 1.92 16.34 -13.40
CA GLU A 180 2.14 16.96 -12.08
C GLU A 180 0.92 17.70 -11.54
N SER A 181 -0.03 18.11 -12.39
CA SER A 181 -1.28 18.71 -11.92
C SER A 181 -2.15 17.73 -11.13
N GLN A 182 -1.89 16.41 -11.24
CA GLN A 182 -2.54 15.36 -10.46
C GLN A 182 -1.91 15.16 -9.07
N TYR A 183 -0.70 15.67 -8.82
CA TYR A 183 0.02 15.44 -7.56
C TYR A 183 -0.75 15.95 -6.32
N PRO A 184 -1.49 17.07 -6.35
CA PRO A 184 -2.35 17.46 -5.22
C PRO A 184 -3.42 16.41 -4.90
N ARG A 185 -4.01 15.75 -5.91
CA ARG A 185 -4.99 14.67 -5.74
C ARG A 185 -4.33 13.42 -5.15
N LEU A 186 -3.18 13.03 -5.69
CA LEU A 186 -2.39 11.89 -5.17
C LEU A 186 -1.95 12.14 -3.73
N LYS A 187 -1.54 13.35 -3.41
CA LYS A 187 -1.23 13.76 -2.04
C LYS A 187 -2.44 13.61 -1.12
N ALA A 188 -3.61 14.11 -1.55
CA ALA A 188 -4.83 14.02 -0.77
C ALA A 188 -5.23 12.55 -0.50
N TYR A 189 -5.01 11.65 -1.46
CA TYR A 189 -5.18 10.21 -1.26
C TYR A 189 -4.24 9.66 -0.18
N ILE A 190 -2.93 9.91 -0.32
CA ILE A 190 -1.92 9.39 0.63
C ILE A 190 -2.17 9.94 2.05
N GLU A 191 -2.27 11.27 2.19
CA GLU A 191 -2.49 11.88 3.50
C GLU A 191 -3.85 11.49 4.09
N GLY A 192 -4.88 11.35 3.26
CA GLY A 192 -6.21 10.98 3.69
C GLY A 192 -6.30 9.53 4.17
N VAL A 193 -5.78 8.58 3.41
CA VAL A 193 -5.80 7.16 3.80
C VAL A 193 -4.89 6.92 5.00
N VAL A 194 -3.63 7.32 4.92
CA VAL A 194 -2.69 7.10 6.03
C VAL A 194 -3.13 7.87 7.28
N GLY A 195 -3.66 9.09 7.12
CA GLY A 195 -4.15 9.92 8.22
C GLY A 195 -5.35 9.32 8.94
N ALA A 196 -6.31 8.75 8.20
CA ALA A 196 -7.49 8.11 8.79
C ALA A 196 -7.12 6.93 9.72
N PHE A 197 -6.04 6.22 9.42
CA PHE A 197 -5.59 5.03 10.14
C PHE A 197 -4.21 5.20 10.80
N ALA A 198 -3.73 6.43 10.98
CA ALA A 198 -2.38 6.72 11.48
C ALA A 198 -2.08 6.14 12.87
N LYS A 199 -3.10 5.88 13.69
CA LYS A 199 -2.99 5.32 15.05
C LYS A 199 -3.61 3.94 15.18
N ASP A 200 -4.01 3.33 14.07
CA ASP A 200 -4.68 2.04 14.07
C ASP A 200 -3.65 0.90 14.18
N ASP A 201 -3.63 0.23 15.30
CA ASP A 201 -2.71 -0.88 15.60
C ASP A 201 -3.05 -2.18 14.86
N ARG A 202 -4.22 -2.24 14.21
CA ARG A 202 -4.59 -3.34 13.31
C ARG A 202 -3.73 -3.34 12.04
N ILE A 203 -3.08 -2.22 11.69
CA ILE A 203 -2.17 -2.12 10.52
C ILE A 203 -0.74 -2.41 10.95
N LEU A 204 -0.06 -3.29 10.23
CA LEU A 204 1.34 -3.63 10.48
C LEU A 204 2.30 -2.56 9.94
N ALA A 205 2.15 -2.20 8.66
CA ALA A 205 3.02 -1.24 7.97
C ALA A 205 2.32 -0.63 6.76
N TRP A 206 2.91 0.44 6.22
CA TRP A 206 2.55 1.06 4.95
C TRP A 206 3.67 0.86 3.95
N ASP A 207 3.40 0.16 2.86
CA ASP A 207 4.26 0.09 1.68
C ASP A 207 3.84 1.21 0.72
N VAL A 208 4.66 2.24 0.62
CA VAL A 208 4.25 3.46 -0.09
C VAL A 208 4.21 3.27 -1.61
N TRP A 209 4.97 2.31 -2.14
CA TRP A 209 4.98 2.02 -3.57
C TRP A 209 5.56 0.65 -3.87
N ASN A 210 4.75 -0.24 -4.46
CA ASN A 210 5.19 -1.52 -4.98
C ASN A 210 5.96 -1.36 -6.29
N GLU A 211 7.15 -1.95 -6.37
CA GLU A 211 7.97 -2.06 -7.58
C GLU A 211 7.99 -0.77 -8.44
N PRO A 212 8.33 0.39 -7.85
CA PRO A 212 8.18 1.67 -8.52
C PRO A 212 8.94 1.78 -9.84
N GLY A 213 9.96 0.94 -10.05
CA GLY A 213 10.77 0.90 -11.26
C GLY A 213 10.36 -0.12 -12.32
N SER A 214 9.28 -0.88 -12.09
CA SER A 214 8.85 -1.93 -13.02
C SER A 214 8.52 -1.37 -14.41
N ASP A 215 9.11 -1.99 -15.44
CA ASP A 215 8.85 -1.67 -16.84
C ASP A 215 7.83 -2.61 -17.50
N ASN A 216 7.29 -3.57 -16.73
CA ASN A 216 6.32 -4.55 -17.17
C ASN A 216 6.76 -5.35 -18.42
N GLY A 217 8.06 -5.66 -18.48
CA GLY A 217 8.66 -6.40 -19.59
C GLY A 217 7.92 -7.70 -19.89
N GLY A 218 7.60 -7.92 -21.15
CA GLY A 218 6.88 -9.12 -21.60
C GLY A 218 5.34 -9.03 -21.53
N SER A 219 4.77 -8.08 -20.77
CA SER A 219 3.33 -7.88 -20.65
C SER A 219 2.88 -6.55 -21.25
N TYR A 220 2.81 -5.50 -20.45
CA TYR A 220 2.34 -4.17 -20.85
C TYR A 220 3.44 -3.21 -21.34
N SER A 221 4.70 -3.64 -21.46
CA SER A 221 5.84 -2.78 -21.83
C SER A 221 5.63 -1.96 -23.12
N ARG A 222 4.80 -2.45 -24.06
CA ARG A 222 4.51 -1.72 -25.31
C ARG A 222 3.66 -0.46 -25.13
N VAL A 223 2.87 -0.42 -24.07
CA VAL A 223 1.95 0.67 -23.73
C VAL A 223 2.35 1.40 -22.46
N GLU A 224 3.44 0.95 -21.83
CA GLU A 224 3.98 1.55 -20.62
C GLU A 224 4.45 3.00 -20.88
N LEU A 225 4.35 3.84 -19.84
CA LEU A 225 4.79 5.22 -19.89
C LEU A 225 6.29 5.30 -20.20
N LYS A 226 6.64 6.03 -21.26
CA LYS A 226 8.05 6.30 -21.57
C LYS A 226 8.70 7.05 -20.41
N ASP A 227 9.93 6.67 -20.12
CA ASP A 227 10.72 7.29 -19.04
C ASP A 227 10.02 7.23 -17.65
N LYS A 228 9.13 6.26 -17.44
CA LYS A 228 8.39 6.03 -16.19
C LYS A 228 9.29 6.20 -14.96
N ARG A 229 10.50 5.61 -14.99
CA ARG A 229 11.46 5.70 -13.90
C ARG A 229 11.81 7.15 -13.51
N ALA A 230 11.86 8.08 -14.46
CA ALA A 230 12.12 9.49 -14.18
C ALA A 230 10.96 10.15 -13.43
N TYR A 231 9.72 9.87 -13.81
CA TYR A 231 8.52 10.35 -13.09
C TYR A 231 8.44 9.75 -11.68
N VAL A 232 8.69 8.46 -11.56
CA VAL A 232 8.74 7.78 -10.27
C VAL A 232 9.81 8.37 -9.36
N MET A 233 11.02 8.61 -9.87
CA MET A 233 12.11 9.24 -9.10
C MET A 233 11.73 10.63 -8.58
N LYS A 234 10.91 11.36 -9.30
CA LYS A 234 10.40 12.66 -8.91
C LYS A 234 9.31 12.56 -7.84
N LEU A 235 8.44 11.55 -7.93
CA LEU A 235 7.26 11.43 -7.09
C LEU A 235 7.52 10.62 -5.80
N LEU A 236 8.30 9.55 -5.84
CA LEU A 236 8.52 8.64 -4.69
C LEU A 236 8.99 9.35 -3.41
N PRO A 237 9.96 10.29 -3.43
CA PRO A 237 10.33 11.03 -2.22
C PRO A 237 9.18 11.85 -1.65
N GLN A 238 8.32 12.39 -2.52
CA GLN A 238 7.13 13.14 -2.11
C GLN A 238 6.09 12.24 -1.46
N VAL A 239 5.89 11.01 -1.98
CA VAL A 239 4.96 10.03 -1.40
C VAL A 239 5.38 9.65 0.02
N PHE A 240 6.66 9.40 0.26
CA PHE A 240 7.19 9.21 1.61
C PHE A 240 6.94 10.43 2.50
N ALA A 241 7.17 11.63 1.98
CA ALA A 241 6.94 12.88 2.72
C ALA A 241 5.45 13.05 3.08
N TRP A 242 4.53 12.79 2.16
CA TRP A 242 3.09 12.87 2.40
C TRP A 242 2.62 11.83 3.42
N ALA A 243 3.08 10.59 3.29
CA ALA A 243 2.77 9.55 4.27
C ALA A 243 3.29 9.91 5.67
N ARG A 244 4.50 10.50 5.78
CA ARG A 244 5.05 10.98 7.05
C ARG A 244 4.29 12.18 7.61
N ALA A 245 3.77 13.07 6.76
CA ALA A 245 2.97 14.22 7.19
C ALA A 245 1.67 13.77 7.91
N ALA A 246 1.10 12.63 7.53
CA ALA A 246 -0.01 12.01 8.24
C ALA A 246 0.36 11.45 9.63
N ASN A 247 1.64 11.45 9.99
CA ASN A 247 2.17 11.03 11.30
C ASN A 247 1.74 9.63 11.78
N PRO A 248 1.91 8.57 10.95
CA PRO A 248 1.52 7.22 11.33
C PRO A 248 2.42 6.66 12.42
N THR A 249 1.84 5.81 13.30
CA THR A 249 2.61 5.01 14.27
C THR A 249 3.23 3.76 13.65
N GLN A 250 2.77 3.35 12.48
CA GLN A 250 3.28 2.22 11.72
C GLN A 250 4.52 2.63 10.92
N PRO A 251 5.43 1.70 10.61
CA PRO A 251 6.57 1.98 9.73
C PRO A 251 6.15 2.18 8.29
N LEU A 252 6.93 2.97 7.56
CA LEU A 252 6.83 3.16 6.11
C LEU A 252 7.95 2.39 5.41
N THR A 253 7.63 1.82 4.25
CA THR A 253 8.60 1.13 3.39
C THR A 253 8.28 1.30 1.91
N SER A 254 9.22 1.00 1.06
CA SER A 254 9.04 0.65 -0.36
C SER A 254 10.12 -0.36 -0.71
N GLY A 255 9.71 -1.56 -1.12
CA GLY A 255 10.59 -2.69 -1.30
C GLY A 255 11.52 -2.53 -2.51
N VAL A 256 12.81 -2.89 -2.33
CA VAL A 256 13.71 -3.08 -3.47
C VAL A 256 13.39 -4.38 -4.18
N CYS A 257 13.46 -4.37 -5.51
CA CYS A 257 13.17 -5.53 -6.33
C CYS A 257 14.33 -5.85 -7.27
N CYS A 258 14.48 -7.14 -7.58
CA CYS A 258 15.25 -7.61 -8.73
C CYS A 258 16.76 -7.31 -8.65
N VAL A 259 17.33 -7.36 -7.45
CA VAL A 259 18.76 -7.14 -7.20
C VAL A 259 19.53 -8.48 -7.14
N ASP A 260 19.01 -9.50 -7.77
CA ASP A 260 19.31 -10.93 -7.58
C ASP A 260 20.75 -11.38 -7.81
N THR A 261 21.55 -10.62 -8.56
CA THR A 261 22.79 -11.18 -9.14
C THR A 261 24.06 -10.73 -8.45
N ALA A 262 24.01 -9.67 -7.66
CA ALA A 262 25.16 -9.27 -6.85
C ALA A 262 24.66 -8.44 -5.64
N PRO A 263 24.63 -9.02 -4.47
CA PRO A 263 24.11 -8.39 -3.26
C PRO A 263 25.10 -7.37 -2.69
N ASP A 264 25.28 -6.27 -3.40
CA ASP A 264 26.04 -5.12 -2.94
C ASP A 264 25.49 -3.80 -3.52
N ASP A 265 25.95 -2.68 -2.99
CA ASP A 265 25.46 -1.35 -3.36
C ASP A 265 25.86 -0.90 -4.77
N SER A 266 26.78 -1.62 -5.45
CA SER A 266 27.31 -1.22 -6.76
C SER A 266 26.28 -1.31 -7.88
N HIS A 267 25.25 -2.13 -7.69
CA HIS A 267 24.14 -2.34 -8.64
C HIS A 267 22.97 -1.42 -8.40
N LEU A 268 22.94 -0.68 -7.28
CA LEU A 268 21.83 0.18 -6.94
C LEU A 268 21.81 1.45 -7.80
N GLY A 269 20.71 1.65 -8.48
CA GLY A 269 20.35 2.94 -9.03
C GLY A 269 19.86 3.92 -7.96
N GLU A 270 19.61 5.16 -8.36
CA GLU A 270 19.09 6.18 -7.44
C GLU A 270 17.69 5.85 -6.88
N LEU A 271 16.91 5.04 -7.60
CA LEU A 271 15.60 4.59 -7.15
C LEU A 271 15.73 3.66 -5.94
N GLU A 272 16.51 2.61 -6.06
CA GLU A 272 16.75 1.62 -5.01
C GLU A 272 17.42 2.28 -3.78
N LYS A 273 18.39 3.16 -4.01
CA LYS A 273 19.00 3.97 -2.94
C LYS A 273 17.97 4.85 -2.23
N THR A 274 17.00 5.41 -2.96
CA THR A 274 15.92 6.20 -2.38
C THR A 274 14.97 5.33 -1.56
N GLN A 275 14.58 4.17 -2.07
CA GLN A 275 13.76 3.20 -1.32
C GLN A 275 14.43 2.81 0.01
N LEU A 276 15.71 2.43 -0.03
CA LEU A 276 16.49 2.07 1.17
C LEU A 276 16.68 3.25 2.14
N ARG A 277 16.97 4.44 1.61
CA ARG A 277 17.20 5.66 2.41
C ARG A 277 15.94 6.14 3.10
N GLU A 278 14.78 6.03 2.44
CA GLU A 278 13.52 6.56 2.96
C GLU A 278 12.76 5.56 3.84
N SER A 279 12.97 4.26 3.71
CA SER A 279 12.23 3.23 4.43
C SER A 279 12.59 3.18 5.93
N ASP A 280 11.59 3.07 6.79
CA ASP A 280 11.78 2.83 8.24
C ASP A 280 12.24 1.38 8.49
N VAL A 281 11.65 0.42 7.79
CA VAL A 281 12.03 -0.99 7.72
C VAL A 281 12.32 -1.35 6.27
N ILE A 282 13.26 -2.25 6.03
CA ILE A 282 13.62 -2.65 4.67
C ILE A 282 12.73 -3.76 4.20
N THR A 283 12.13 -3.60 3.03
CA THR A 283 11.42 -4.68 2.35
C THR A 283 12.07 -4.99 1.02
N PHE A 284 11.91 -6.23 0.54
CA PHE A 284 12.50 -6.67 -0.72
C PHE A 284 11.66 -7.77 -1.37
N HIS A 285 11.85 -7.98 -2.67
CA HIS A 285 11.28 -9.07 -3.44
C HIS A 285 12.40 -9.97 -3.95
N ASN A 286 12.24 -11.28 -3.80
CA ASN A 286 13.20 -12.24 -4.32
C ASN A 286 12.50 -13.53 -4.76
N TYR A 287 12.53 -13.79 -6.06
CA TYR A 287 12.00 -15.01 -6.67
C TYR A 287 13.11 -15.98 -7.11
N SER A 288 14.34 -15.74 -6.66
CA SER A 288 15.52 -16.52 -7.02
C SER A 288 15.69 -17.76 -6.15
N TRP A 289 16.75 -18.52 -6.42
CA TRP A 289 17.17 -19.69 -5.66
C TRP A 289 17.56 -19.34 -4.21
N PRO A 290 17.47 -20.29 -3.28
CA PRO A 290 17.67 -20.04 -1.84
C PRO A 290 19.02 -19.43 -1.48
N GLU A 291 20.10 -19.74 -2.21
CA GLU A 291 21.42 -19.14 -2.00
C GLU A 291 21.44 -17.63 -2.30
N TYR A 292 20.74 -17.18 -3.35
CA TYR A 292 20.60 -15.75 -3.66
C TYR A 292 19.70 -15.05 -2.64
N PHE A 293 18.60 -15.69 -2.24
CA PHE A 293 17.72 -15.19 -1.18
C PHE A 293 18.50 -14.96 0.13
N LYS A 294 19.32 -15.93 0.54
CA LYS A 294 20.15 -15.82 1.74
C LYS A 294 21.23 -14.73 1.60
N ALA A 295 21.85 -14.63 0.43
CA ALA A 295 22.87 -13.61 0.15
C ALA A 295 22.27 -12.19 0.21
N GLU A 296 21.08 -11.98 -0.36
CA GLU A 296 20.39 -10.70 -0.34
C GLU A 296 20.00 -10.29 1.09
N ILE A 297 19.48 -11.21 1.90
CA ILE A 297 19.25 -10.96 3.34
C ILE A 297 20.53 -10.49 4.03
N GLY A 298 21.65 -11.18 3.81
CA GLY A 298 22.95 -10.83 4.39
C GLY A 298 23.41 -9.42 3.99
N TRP A 299 23.16 -9.03 2.75
CA TRP A 299 23.44 -7.69 2.26
C TRP A 299 22.53 -6.64 2.90
N LEU A 300 21.21 -6.83 2.87
CA LEU A 300 20.22 -5.87 3.40
C LEU A 300 20.36 -5.65 4.91
N LYS A 301 20.78 -6.67 5.67
CA LYS A 301 21.05 -6.53 7.11
C LYS A 301 22.18 -5.52 7.43
N LYS A 302 23.08 -5.22 6.48
CA LYS A 302 24.14 -4.21 6.65
C LYS A 302 23.60 -2.79 6.85
N TYR A 303 22.36 -2.54 6.46
CA TYR A 303 21.68 -1.27 6.71
C TYR A 303 21.20 -1.08 8.16
N GLY A 304 21.42 -2.08 9.04
CA GLY A 304 21.11 -1.98 10.47
C GLY A 304 19.61 -1.96 10.81
N ARG A 305 18.73 -2.32 9.87
CA ARG A 305 17.28 -2.25 10.01
C ARG A 305 16.64 -3.62 9.86
N PRO A 306 15.40 -3.81 10.40
CA PRO A 306 14.65 -5.03 10.13
C PRO A 306 14.43 -5.23 8.64
N VAL A 307 14.46 -6.51 8.23
CA VAL A 307 14.27 -6.91 6.83
C VAL A 307 13.03 -7.80 6.72
N ILE A 308 12.20 -7.56 5.72
CA ILE A 308 10.98 -8.32 5.43
C ILE A 308 10.95 -8.61 3.93
N CYS A 309 10.90 -9.87 3.54
CA CYS A 309 10.62 -10.26 2.17
C CYS A 309 9.12 -10.13 1.92
N THR A 310 8.73 -9.18 1.06
CA THR A 310 7.33 -8.89 0.75
C THR A 310 6.82 -9.61 -0.48
N GLU A 311 7.72 -10.25 -1.25
CA GLU A 311 7.36 -11.16 -2.33
C GLU A 311 8.42 -12.24 -2.54
N TYR A 312 7.98 -13.47 -2.57
CA TYR A 312 8.73 -14.65 -2.97
C TYR A 312 7.74 -15.73 -3.42
N MET A 313 8.21 -16.87 -3.76
CA MET A 313 7.46 -18.07 -4.14
C MET A 313 6.96 -18.03 -5.58
N ALA A 314 7.75 -18.62 -6.44
CA ALA A 314 7.47 -18.89 -7.84
C ALA A 314 8.02 -20.27 -8.18
N ARG A 315 7.18 -21.30 -8.11
CA ARG A 315 7.64 -22.72 -8.09
C ARG A 315 8.46 -23.11 -9.32
N ALA A 316 8.08 -22.62 -10.49
CA ALA A 316 8.75 -23.00 -11.73
C ALA A 316 10.17 -22.41 -11.87
N VAL A 317 10.52 -21.38 -11.08
CA VAL A 317 11.86 -20.76 -11.11
C VAL A 317 12.69 -21.06 -9.85
N GLY A 318 12.19 -21.95 -8.97
CA GLY A 318 12.95 -22.50 -7.86
C GLY A 318 12.77 -21.80 -6.52
N SER A 319 12.03 -20.69 -6.46
CA SER A 319 11.63 -20.06 -5.21
C SER A 319 10.39 -20.77 -4.65
N THR A 320 10.58 -21.63 -3.65
CA THR A 320 9.52 -22.50 -3.11
C THR A 320 9.43 -22.39 -1.57
N PHE A 321 8.30 -22.80 -0.99
CA PHE A 321 8.11 -22.74 0.46
C PHE A 321 9.17 -23.55 1.23
N ASP A 322 9.50 -24.73 0.74
CA ASP A 322 10.44 -25.66 1.39
C ASP A 322 11.88 -25.16 1.34
N THR A 323 12.24 -24.36 0.35
CA THR A 323 13.59 -23.81 0.21
C THR A 323 13.75 -22.43 0.87
N ILE A 324 12.73 -21.59 0.85
CA ILE A 324 12.80 -20.18 1.28
C ILE A 324 12.35 -19.98 2.74
N LEU A 325 11.21 -20.56 3.16
CA LEU A 325 10.65 -20.32 4.51
C LEU A 325 11.58 -20.71 5.66
N PRO A 326 12.30 -21.85 5.60
CA PRO A 326 13.27 -22.20 6.66
C PRO A 326 14.37 -21.17 6.82
N ILE A 327 14.89 -20.64 5.70
CA ILE A 327 15.92 -19.59 5.70
C ILE A 327 15.36 -18.30 6.31
N ALA A 328 14.18 -17.86 5.87
CA ALA A 328 13.54 -16.66 6.39
C ALA A 328 13.32 -16.76 7.92
N LYS A 329 12.90 -17.93 8.41
CA LYS A 329 12.72 -18.17 9.85
C LYS A 329 14.05 -18.16 10.61
N GLU A 330 15.07 -18.84 10.12
CA GLU A 330 16.42 -18.88 10.71
C GLU A 330 17.00 -17.47 10.81
N GLU A 331 16.88 -16.70 9.72
CA GLU A 331 17.39 -15.33 9.60
C GLU A 331 16.51 -14.29 10.31
N LYS A 332 15.36 -14.69 10.86
CA LYS A 332 14.36 -13.82 11.50
C LYS A 332 13.86 -12.73 10.55
N VAL A 333 13.65 -13.05 9.29
CA VAL A 333 13.11 -12.20 8.25
C VAL A 333 11.63 -12.54 8.06
N GLY A 334 10.77 -11.54 8.01
CA GLY A 334 9.38 -11.73 7.65
C GLY A 334 9.26 -12.22 6.20
N ALA A 335 8.30 -13.10 5.91
CA ALA A 335 8.15 -13.73 4.60
C ALA A 335 6.69 -13.69 4.14
N ILE A 336 6.42 -12.92 3.11
CA ILE A 336 5.10 -12.72 2.50
C ILE A 336 5.18 -13.20 1.05
N ASN A 337 4.55 -14.35 0.76
CA ASN A 337 4.59 -14.91 -0.59
C ASN A 337 3.63 -14.18 -1.55
N TRP A 338 3.86 -14.29 -2.84
CA TRP A 338 2.89 -13.89 -3.86
C TRP A 338 1.94 -15.07 -4.14
N GLY A 339 0.61 -14.75 -4.27
CA GLY A 339 -0.45 -15.72 -4.56
C GLY A 339 -0.95 -16.48 -3.32
N PHE A 340 -2.28 -16.52 -3.17
CA PHE A 340 -2.92 -17.17 -2.02
C PHE A 340 -4.00 -18.15 -2.44
N VAL A 341 -5.07 -17.68 -3.09
CA VAL A 341 -6.19 -18.49 -3.57
C VAL A 341 -6.32 -18.33 -5.09
N GLU A 342 -6.43 -19.44 -5.79
CA GLU A 342 -6.74 -19.45 -7.23
C GLU A 342 -8.01 -18.64 -7.50
N GLY A 343 -7.91 -17.63 -8.36
CA GLY A 343 -8.99 -16.72 -8.64
C GLY A 343 -8.83 -15.97 -9.96
N LYS A 344 -9.53 -14.85 -10.08
CA LYS A 344 -9.52 -14.01 -11.29
C LYS A 344 -8.14 -13.46 -11.65
N THR A 345 -7.21 -13.34 -10.70
CA THR A 345 -5.83 -12.94 -10.99
C THR A 345 -5.06 -13.96 -11.79
N GLN A 346 -5.49 -15.24 -11.76
CA GLN A 346 -4.82 -16.31 -12.49
C GLN A 346 -3.32 -16.45 -12.18
N THR A 347 -2.91 -16.20 -10.96
CA THR A 347 -1.51 -16.29 -10.53
C THR A 347 -0.98 -17.72 -10.42
N ILE A 348 -1.82 -18.72 -10.74
CA ILE A 348 -1.39 -20.10 -11.00
C ILE A 348 -0.54 -20.23 -12.26
N TYR A 349 -0.70 -19.33 -13.24
CA TYR A 349 0.06 -19.35 -14.49
C TYR A 349 1.42 -18.66 -14.31
N PRO A 350 2.49 -19.11 -15.00
CA PRO A 350 3.78 -18.43 -14.95
C PRO A 350 3.79 -17.16 -15.81
N TRP A 351 4.79 -16.29 -15.58
CA TRP A 351 4.93 -15.01 -16.29
C TRP A 351 5.03 -15.18 -17.82
N GLU A 352 5.64 -16.28 -18.29
CA GLU A 352 5.72 -16.62 -19.72
C GLU A 352 4.35 -16.82 -20.39
N SER A 353 3.28 -16.98 -19.62
CA SER A 353 1.91 -17.10 -20.13
C SER A 353 1.46 -15.86 -20.93
N TRP A 354 2.13 -14.72 -20.74
CA TRP A 354 1.92 -13.54 -21.58
C TRP A 354 2.35 -13.74 -23.04
N GLN A 355 3.31 -14.63 -23.30
CA GLN A 355 3.76 -15.04 -24.63
C GLN A 355 3.14 -16.37 -25.07
N HIS A 356 2.85 -17.24 -24.13
CA HIS A 356 2.35 -18.59 -24.33
C HIS A 356 1.17 -18.90 -23.39
N PRO A 357 -0.05 -18.35 -23.67
CA PRO A 357 -1.22 -18.55 -22.81
C PRO A 357 -1.61 -20.02 -22.64
N TYR A 358 -1.98 -20.39 -21.43
CA TYR A 358 -2.45 -21.73 -21.05
C TYR A 358 -3.96 -21.86 -21.29
N ILE A 359 -4.39 -21.96 -22.57
CA ILE A 359 -5.82 -21.98 -22.95
C ILE A 359 -6.45 -23.36 -22.81
N GLU A 360 -5.69 -24.43 -23.11
CA GLU A 360 -6.24 -25.81 -23.19
C GLU A 360 -6.11 -26.56 -21.86
N SER A 361 -5.16 -26.18 -20.99
CA SER A 361 -4.91 -26.84 -19.70
C SER A 361 -4.21 -25.91 -18.73
N GLN A 362 -4.33 -26.19 -17.45
CA GLN A 362 -3.50 -25.51 -16.42
C GLN A 362 -2.02 -25.87 -16.60
N PRO A 363 -1.11 -25.05 -16.06
CA PRO A 363 0.32 -25.35 -16.09
C PRO A 363 0.59 -26.63 -15.29
N PRO A 364 1.62 -27.42 -15.65
CA PRO A 364 1.97 -28.67 -14.94
C PRO A 364 2.30 -28.45 -13.47
N VAL A 365 2.73 -27.22 -13.13
CA VAL A 365 2.99 -26.76 -11.76
C VAL A 365 2.43 -25.36 -11.61
N TRP A 366 1.56 -25.17 -10.63
CA TRP A 366 1.06 -23.83 -10.29
C TRP A 366 2.21 -22.90 -9.87
N PHE A 367 2.15 -21.68 -10.38
CA PHE A 367 3.26 -20.75 -10.18
C PHE A 367 3.31 -20.19 -8.77
N HIS A 368 2.21 -19.59 -8.28
CA HIS A 368 2.17 -18.93 -6.98
C HIS A 368 1.13 -19.50 -6.00
N ASP A 369 -0.14 -19.67 -6.40
CA ASP A 369 -1.22 -19.88 -5.46
C ASP A 369 -1.08 -21.13 -4.59
N ILE A 370 -1.60 -21.06 -3.37
CA ILE A 370 -1.51 -22.09 -2.33
C ILE A 370 -2.77 -22.97 -2.31
N LEU A 371 -3.94 -22.31 -2.50
CA LEU A 371 -5.25 -22.92 -2.30
C LEU A 371 -6.08 -22.89 -3.57
N HIS A 372 -6.88 -23.95 -3.77
CA HIS A 372 -8.00 -23.96 -4.70
C HIS A 372 -9.11 -22.99 -4.24
N PRO A 373 -10.08 -22.63 -5.12
CA PRO A 373 -11.17 -21.72 -4.79
C PRO A 373 -12.09 -22.18 -3.63
N ASP A 374 -12.04 -23.47 -3.29
CA ASP A 374 -12.78 -24.06 -2.15
C ASP A 374 -11.96 -24.11 -0.85
N GLY A 375 -10.70 -23.65 -0.88
CA GLY A 375 -9.78 -23.66 0.27
C GLY A 375 -8.98 -24.93 0.43
N THR A 376 -9.13 -25.90 -0.47
CA THR A 376 -8.29 -27.10 -0.45
C THR A 376 -6.86 -26.77 -0.91
N PRO A 377 -5.83 -27.33 -0.29
CA PRO A 377 -4.44 -27.08 -0.69
C PRO A 377 -4.14 -27.60 -2.09
N TYR A 378 -3.49 -26.79 -2.93
CA TYR A 378 -2.85 -27.30 -4.15
C TYR A 378 -1.80 -28.37 -3.83
N ARG A 379 -0.94 -28.09 -2.83
CA ARG A 379 0.01 -29.06 -2.29
C ARG A 379 -0.11 -29.12 -0.77
N LYS A 380 -0.67 -30.20 -0.27
CA LYS A 380 -0.83 -30.41 1.19
C LYS A 380 0.51 -30.27 1.94
N ALA A 381 1.60 -30.76 1.38
CA ALA A 381 2.92 -30.70 2.00
C ALA A 381 3.41 -29.26 2.25
N GLU A 382 3.07 -28.30 1.38
CA GLU A 382 3.40 -26.88 1.55
C GLU A 382 2.62 -26.27 2.71
N VAL A 383 1.33 -26.52 2.79
CA VAL A 383 0.48 -26.06 3.90
C VAL A 383 0.92 -26.68 5.24
N ASP A 384 1.24 -27.98 5.25
CA ASP A 384 1.78 -28.66 6.44
C ASP A 384 3.13 -28.04 6.86
N LEU A 385 3.99 -27.65 5.92
CA LEU A 385 5.24 -26.96 6.20
C LEU A 385 5.01 -25.60 6.81
N ILE A 386 4.12 -24.79 6.21
CA ILE A 386 3.77 -23.46 6.73
C ILE A 386 3.26 -23.60 8.17
N ARG A 387 2.29 -24.49 8.43
CA ARG A 387 1.77 -24.75 9.78
C ARG A 387 2.86 -25.12 10.77
N ARG A 388 3.72 -26.06 10.40
CA ARG A 388 4.84 -26.49 11.26
C ARG A 388 5.78 -25.33 11.58
N LEU A 389 6.14 -24.50 10.61
CA LEU A 389 7.04 -23.38 10.82
C LEU A 389 6.40 -22.25 11.62
N THR A 390 5.11 -22.01 11.47
CA THR A 390 4.34 -21.00 12.23
C THR A 390 3.91 -21.50 13.62
N GLY A 391 4.08 -22.80 13.91
CA GLY A 391 3.64 -23.39 15.18
C GLY A 391 2.13 -23.65 15.25
N LYS A 392 1.43 -23.65 14.10
CA LYS A 392 0.00 -23.99 14.03
C LYS A 392 -0.14 -25.52 13.90
N SER A 393 -0.80 -26.13 14.86
CA SER A 393 -1.07 -27.59 14.87
C SER A 393 -2.26 -27.94 13.98
#